data_9265cbaa5c2c075d9d6b787cd06196d6
#
_entry.id   9265cbaa5c2c075d9d6b787cd06196d6
#
_cell.length_a   1.000
_cell.length_b   1.000
_cell.length_c   1.000
_cell.angle_alpha   90.00
_cell.angle_beta   90.00
_cell.angle_gamma   90.00
#
_symmetry.space_group_name_H-M   'P 1'
#
loop_
_entity.id
_entity.type
_entity.pdbx_description
1 polymer ?
#
loop_
_entity_poly.entity_id
_entity_poly.type
_entity_poly.pdbx_seq_one_letter_code
_entity_poly.pdbx_strand_id
1 'polypeptide(L)'
;MKKTAKIEPDGNSLLLRASAKRLFESLMEQTADRIYIKDKKSRFIAASQALAQMHGFENRHDIEGKTDFDLFTDEHAQQAFDDEQEILQTETALLNKVEKETWADGTVTWVSSNKAPLYLSSGKLAGIIGISRDITAEKIAQEKLAESEHRLRDQNAIMRSDYESAEKVQSLMIPGRVPQIKNVGIAHLWKPMTMVGGDIINFPRNPDNRLLFFMGDVCGHGVTAAFYTVLIKYLSAHSAEVYNDNPRDFLNFVNEGITERINSGFVTGLAGHFGTRQKNGDRKLILSHAGHRQLLVYRKQENAVELIELPNGTVMGLPGTTASRAKAIKLQIGDRFYAFTDGIVEASNPKGEEFGTKRVMDTFKNLSSKPVQKTVEALYAKVAKFTQVPDQQDDITILGFELS
;
A
#
# COMPACT_ATOMS: atom_id res chain seq x y z
N MET A 1 75.93 -28.38 -19.55
CA MET A 1 75.92 -27.49 -18.38
C MET A 1 74.64 -26.64 -18.43
N LYS A 2 73.61 -27.03 -17.67
CA LYS A 2 72.36 -26.24 -17.54
C LYS A 2 72.49 -25.32 -16.33
N LYS A 3 72.50 -23.99 -16.53
CA LYS A 3 72.47 -23.00 -15.47
C LYS A 3 71.06 -23.02 -14.87
N THR A 4 70.93 -23.45 -13.65
CA THR A 4 69.72 -23.25 -12.83
C THR A 4 69.66 -21.80 -12.45
N ALA A 5 68.64 -21.09 -12.98
CA ALA A 5 68.27 -19.74 -12.56
C ALA A 5 67.71 -19.82 -11.13
N LYS A 6 68.38 -19.14 -10.21
CA LYS A 6 67.78 -18.84 -8.87
C LYS A 6 66.61 -17.92 -9.07
N ILE A 7 65.38 -18.39 -8.78
CA ILE A 7 64.22 -17.56 -8.65
C ILE A 7 64.36 -16.75 -7.36
N GLU A 8 64.59 -15.46 -7.48
CA GLU A 8 64.49 -14.54 -6.33
C GLU A 8 63.05 -14.57 -5.79
N PRO A 9 62.86 -14.62 -4.48
CA PRO A 9 61.52 -14.64 -3.91
C PRO A 9 60.83 -13.29 -4.19
N ASP A 10 59.63 -13.39 -4.77
CA ASP A 10 58.74 -12.29 -5.09
C ASP A 10 58.56 -11.38 -3.85
N GLY A 11 58.50 -10.04 -4.03
CA GLY A 11 58.40 -9.06 -2.95
C GLY A 11 57.26 -9.33 -1.94
N ASN A 12 56.18 -10.02 -2.36
CA ASN A 12 55.10 -10.52 -1.51
C ASN A 12 55.56 -11.58 -0.48
N SER A 13 56.55 -12.40 -0.82
CA SER A 13 57.11 -13.44 0.10
C SER A 13 58.01 -12.82 1.18
N LEU A 14 58.59 -11.67 0.90
CA LEU A 14 59.39 -10.90 1.86
C LEU A 14 58.50 -10.13 2.87
N LEU A 15 57.37 -9.59 2.44
CA LEU A 15 56.38 -9.01 3.35
C LEU A 15 55.78 -10.04 4.31
N LEU A 16 55.51 -11.26 3.84
CA LEU A 16 55.03 -12.37 4.68
C LEU A 16 56.08 -12.91 5.65
N ARG A 17 57.38 -12.86 5.30
CA ARG A 17 58.48 -13.31 6.17
C ARG A 17 59.03 -12.23 7.10
N ALA A 18 58.96 -10.97 6.72
CA ALA A 18 59.53 -9.88 7.53
C ALA A 18 58.72 -9.63 8.77
N SER A 19 57.63 -10.42 9.04
CA SER A 19 57.17 -10.46 10.40
C SER A 19 55.73 -10.89 10.58
N ALA A 20 55.50 -12.15 10.64
CA ALA A 20 54.30 -12.65 11.31
C ALA A 20 54.14 -11.94 12.67
N LYS A 21 55.21 -11.63 13.35
CA LYS A 21 55.19 -10.83 14.57
C LYS A 21 54.69 -9.41 14.35
N ARG A 22 55.18 -8.67 13.33
CA ARG A 22 54.70 -7.30 13.06
C ARG A 22 53.28 -7.25 12.58
N LEU A 23 52.82 -8.23 11.79
CA LEU A 23 51.42 -8.34 11.36
C LEU A 23 50.51 -8.61 12.56
N PHE A 24 50.92 -9.51 13.45
CA PHE A 24 50.19 -9.79 14.69
C PHE A 24 50.15 -8.55 15.60
N GLU A 25 51.25 -7.86 15.83
CA GLU A 25 51.30 -6.62 16.59
C GLU A 25 50.33 -5.54 15.97
N SER A 26 50.46 -5.34 14.67
CA SER A 26 49.59 -4.36 13.98
C SER A 26 48.11 -4.74 14.06
N LEU A 27 47.76 -6.02 13.94
CA LEU A 27 46.36 -6.49 14.13
C LEU A 27 45.89 -6.20 15.55
N MET A 28 46.68 -6.53 16.57
CA MET A 28 46.34 -6.35 17.98
C MET A 28 46.26 -4.86 18.37
N GLU A 29 47.00 -3.99 17.68
CA GLU A 29 46.95 -2.55 17.91
C GLU A 29 45.80 -1.83 17.23
N GLN A 30 45.40 -2.26 16.02
CA GLN A 30 44.50 -1.49 15.14
C GLN A 30 43.07 -2.04 15.05
N THR A 31 42.84 -3.28 15.50
CA THR A 31 41.49 -3.88 15.47
C THR A 31 40.55 -3.18 16.45
N ALA A 32 39.30 -2.98 16.02
CA ALA A 32 38.22 -2.57 16.91
C ALA A 32 37.61 -3.75 17.70
N ASP A 33 37.83 -4.98 17.23
CA ASP A 33 37.37 -6.18 17.93
C ASP A 33 38.29 -6.48 19.15
N ARG A 34 37.69 -7.01 20.21
CA ARG A 34 38.40 -7.42 21.41
C ARG A 34 38.98 -8.82 21.21
N ILE A 35 40.24 -8.87 20.75
CA ILE A 35 40.98 -10.14 20.50
C ILE A 35 41.83 -10.46 21.70
N TYR A 36 41.83 -11.71 22.11
CA TYR A 36 42.67 -12.18 23.20
C TYR A 36 43.16 -13.61 22.99
N ILE A 37 44.31 -13.91 23.62
CA ILE A 37 44.85 -15.23 23.71
C ILE A 37 45.08 -15.52 25.20
N LYS A 38 44.64 -16.70 25.66
CA LYS A 38 44.82 -17.15 27.04
C LYS A 38 45.49 -18.50 27.12
N ASP A 39 46.21 -18.73 28.24
CA ASP A 39 46.78 -20.02 28.54
C ASP A 39 45.73 -21.04 29.07
N LYS A 40 46.12 -22.26 29.37
CA LYS A 40 45.26 -23.31 29.92
C LYS A 40 44.72 -23.01 31.32
N LYS A 41 45.18 -21.95 31.99
CA LYS A 41 44.70 -21.46 33.27
C LYS A 41 43.87 -20.21 33.12
N SER A 42 43.40 -19.96 31.89
CA SER A 42 42.58 -18.77 31.56
C SER A 42 43.26 -17.43 31.82
N ARG A 43 44.62 -17.39 31.83
CA ARG A 43 45.38 -16.14 31.97
C ARG A 43 45.67 -15.55 30.60
N PHE A 44 45.52 -14.27 30.45
CA PHE A 44 45.80 -13.55 29.20
C PHE A 44 47.31 -13.65 28.88
N ILE A 45 47.62 -14.13 27.69
CA ILE A 45 48.98 -14.15 27.11
C ILE A 45 49.14 -12.94 26.18
N ALA A 46 48.07 -12.55 25.48
CA ALA A 46 48.06 -11.38 24.63
C ALA A 46 46.61 -10.83 24.55
N ALA A 47 46.49 -9.53 24.36
CA ALA A 47 45.23 -8.85 24.19
C ALA A 47 45.31 -7.77 23.11
N SER A 48 44.19 -7.43 22.43
CA SER A 48 44.15 -6.27 21.55
C SER A 48 44.10 -4.97 22.34
N GLN A 49 44.52 -3.88 21.68
CA GLN A 49 44.49 -2.56 22.28
C GLN A 49 43.03 -2.16 22.61
N ALA A 50 42.06 -2.58 21.80
CA ALA A 50 40.64 -2.36 22.04
C ALA A 50 40.17 -3.01 23.37
N LEU A 51 40.60 -4.25 23.67
CA LEU A 51 40.27 -4.89 24.94
C LEU A 51 40.93 -4.15 26.13
N ALA A 52 42.19 -3.73 26.00
CA ALA A 52 42.88 -2.98 27.02
C ALA A 52 42.21 -1.64 27.35
N GLN A 53 41.90 -0.86 26.32
CA GLN A 53 41.26 0.44 26.46
C GLN A 53 39.88 0.35 27.12
N MET A 54 39.12 -0.70 26.81
CA MET A 54 37.82 -0.96 27.40
C MET A 54 37.90 -1.11 28.93
N HIS A 55 39.02 -1.67 29.43
CA HIS A 55 39.27 -1.84 30.87
C HIS A 55 40.11 -0.71 31.47
N GLY A 56 40.35 0.40 30.73
CA GLY A 56 41.05 1.58 31.23
C GLY A 56 42.58 1.44 31.21
N PHE A 57 43.15 0.44 30.53
CA PHE A 57 44.60 0.31 30.37
C PHE A 57 45.07 1.08 29.14
N GLU A 58 46.17 1.83 29.29
CA GLU A 58 46.78 2.54 28.17
C GLU A 58 47.53 1.59 27.23
N ASN A 59 48.14 0.53 27.79
CA ASN A 59 48.93 -0.44 27.04
C ASN A 59 48.32 -1.86 27.13
N ARG A 60 48.13 -2.49 26.00
CA ARG A 60 47.59 -3.86 25.92
C ARG A 60 48.38 -4.92 26.67
N HIS A 61 49.68 -4.67 26.91
CA HIS A 61 50.54 -5.57 27.66
C HIS A 61 50.25 -5.55 29.19
N ASP A 62 49.53 -4.55 29.71
CA ASP A 62 49.14 -4.46 31.11
C ASP A 62 48.05 -5.50 31.51
N ILE A 63 47.44 -6.14 30.52
CA ILE A 63 46.50 -7.25 30.72
C ILE A 63 47.21 -8.61 30.84
N GLU A 64 48.41 -8.74 30.34
CA GLU A 64 49.12 -10.01 30.34
C GLU A 64 49.28 -10.58 31.78
N GLY A 65 48.98 -11.86 31.94
CA GLY A 65 49.00 -12.56 33.22
C GLY A 65 47.74 -12.42 34.08
N LYS A 66 46.86 -11.45 33.80
CA LYS A 66 45.56 -11.31 34.47
C LYS A 66 44.56 -12.37 33.98
N THR A 67 43.44 -12.50 34.67
CA THR A 67 42.28 -13.35 34.34
C THR A 67 41.06 -12.50 34.16
N ASP A 68 39.91 -13.07 33.72
CA ASP A 68 38.66 -12.34 33.66
C ASP A 68 38.19 -11.87 35.03
N PHE A 69 38.53 -12.57 36.10
CA PHE A 69 38.18 -12.14 37.48
C PHE A 69 38.88 -10.83 37.88
N ASP A 70 39.96 -10.45 37.20
CA ASP A 70 40.65 -9.18 37.42
C ASP A 70 40.04 -8.02 36.64
N LEU A 71 39.19 -8.33 35.63
CA LEU A 71 38.71 -7.37 34.63
C LEU A 71 37.20 -7.19 34.62
N PHE A 72 36.45 -8.23 34.95
CA PHE A 72 34.96 -8.25 34.88
C PHE A 72 34.37 -8.54 36.24
N THR A 73 33.03 -8.48 36.33
CA THR A 73 32.27 -8.95 37.50
C THR A 73 32.46 -10.46 37.69
N ASP A 74 32.41 -10.93 38.95
CA ASP A 74 32.55 -12.34 39.28
C ASP A 74 31.62 -13.25 38.47
N GLU A 75 30.39 -12.84 38.26
CA GLU A 75 29.40 -13.61 37.48
C GLU A 75 29.86 -13.80 36.01
N HIS A 76 30.27 -12.71 35.38
CA HIS A 76 30.74 -12.76 33.99
C HIS A 76 32.06 -13.54 33.87
N ALA A 77 32.98 -13.31 34.82
CA ALA A 77 34.29 -14.00 34.85
C ALA A 77 34.11 -15.51 35.04
N GLN A 78 33.19 -15.93 35.92
CA GLN A 78 32.91 -17.35 36.14
C GLN A 78 32.33 -17.99 34.86
N GLN A 79 31.36 -17.34 34.21
CA GLN A 79 30.78 -17.86 32.95
C GLN A 79 31.85 -17.96 31.84
N ALA A 80 32.71 -16.94 31.71
CA ALA A 80 33.79 -16.95 30.72
C ALA A 80 34.80 -18.08 31.01
N PHE A 81 35.12 -18.30 32.29
CA PHE A 81 36.02 -19.40 32.73
C PHE A 81 35.44 -20.77 32.44
N ASP A 82 34.14 -20.98 32.74
CA ASP A 82 33.45 -22.26 32.48
C ASP A 82 33.41 -22.58 30.98
N ASP A 83 33.08 -21.63 30.11
CA ASP A 83 33.15 -21.76 28.66
C ASP A 83 34.56 -22.13 28.19
N GLU A 84 35.59 -21.47 28.75
CA GLU A 84 37.01 -21.72 28.39
C GLU A 84 37.47 -23.09 28.82
N GLN A 85 37.06 -23.54 30.00
CA GLN A 85 37.39 -24.89 30.47
C GLN A 85 36.69 -25.97 29.63
N GLU A 86 35.44 -25.73 29.21
CA GLU A 86 34.72 -26.62 28.29
C GLU A 86 35.46 -26.74 26.96
N ILE A 87 35.88 -25.62 26.37
CA ILE A 87 36.65 -25.58 25.12
C ILE A 87 37.96 -26.32 25.25
N LEU A 88 38.68 -26.16 26.38
CA LEU A 88 39.97 -26.85 26.65
C LEU A 88 39.79 -28.35 26.84
N GLN A 89 38.64 -28.83 27.36
CA GLN A 89 38.33 -30.24 27.57
C GLN A 89 37.83 -30.92 26.31
N THR A 90 36.91 -30.25 25.59
CA THR A 90 36.23 -30.83 24.40
C THR A 90 36.99 -30.56 23.09
N GLU A 91 37.94 -29.62 23.10
CA GLU A 91 38.62 -29.07 21.91
C GLU A 91 37.64 -28.55 20.84
N THR A 92 36.40 -28.19 21.25
CA THR A 92 35.36 -27.68 20.36
C THR A 92 35.25 -26.16 20.48
N ALA A 93 35.22 -25.47 19.35
CA ALA A 93 35.06 -24.00 19.33
C ALA A 93 33.65 -23.57 19.71
N LEU A 94 33.53 -22.51 20.47
CA LEU A 94 32.29 -21.78 20.76
C LEU A 94 32.15 -20.63 19.75
N LEU A 95 31.13 -20.65 18.93
CA LEU A 95 30.97 -19.66 17.87
C LEU A 95 29.69 -18.87 18.03
N ASN A 96 29.76 -17.55 17.78
CA ASN A 96 28.63 -16.60 17.77
C ASN A 96 27.79 -16.61 19.06
N LYS A 97 28.43 -16.84 20.21
CA LYS A 97 27.74 -16.73 21.49
C LYS A 97 27.44 -15.24 21.76
N VAL A 98 26.15 -14.91 21.85
CA VAL A 98 25.71 -13.56 22.20
C VAL A 98 25.58 -13.48 23.73
N GLU A 99 26.32 -12.56 24.33
CA GLU A 99 26.39 -12.36 25.78
C GLU A 99 26.02 -10.91 26.11
N LYS A 100 25.32 -10.76 27.23
CA LYS A 100 25.01 -9.46 27.81
C LYS A 100 26.02 -9.14 28.87
N GLU A 101 26.79 -8.08 28.70
CA GLU A 101 27.72 -7.56 29.69
C GLU A 101 27.03 -6.46 30.50
N THR A 102 27.04 -6.58 31.81
CA THR A 102 26.56 -5.52 32.73
C THR A 102 27.78 -4.96 33.47
N TRP A 103 27.99 -3.66 33.33
CA TRP A 103 29.12 -2.96 33.91
C TRP A 103 28.81 -2.45 35.31
N ALA A 104 29.84 -2.15 36.09
CA ALA A 104 29.69 -1.68 37.46
C ALA A 104 28.91 -0.36 37.61
N ASP A 105 28.87 0.46 36.55
CA ASP A 105 28.09 1.69 36.47
C ASP A 105 26.63 1.46 36.06
N GLY A 106 26.22 0.20 35.84
CA GLY A 106 24.91 -0.20 35.37
C GLY A 106 24.72 -0.14 33.85
N THR A 107 25.75 0.26 33.09
CA THR A 107 25.72 0.22 31.62
C THR A 107 25.61 -1.22 31.13
N VAL A 108 24.86 -1.43 30.07
CA VAL A 108 24.66 -2.73 29.44
C VAL A 108 25.21 -2.69 28.03
N THR A 109 26.08 -3.64 27.71
CA THR A 109 26.56 -3.89 26.35
C THR A 109 26.26 -5.33 25.91
N TRP A 110 26.23 -5.54 24.62
CA TRP A 110 26.05 -6.84 24.03
C TRP A 110 27.27 -7.20 23.20
N VAL A 111 27.81 -8.39 23.41
CA VAL A 111 28.94 -8.89 22.63
C VAL A 111 28.60 -10.18 21.91
N SER A 112 29.18 -10.37 20.74
CA SER A 112 29.22 -11.66 20.04
C SER A 112 30.61 -12.23 20.16
N SER A 113 30.75 -13.34 20.88
CA SER A 113 31.99 -13.95 21.20
C SER A 113 32.23 -15.25 20.40
N ASN A 114 33.43 -15.38 19.84
CA ASN A 114 33.94 -16.60 19.24
C ASN A 114 35.19 -17.01 20.03
N LYS A 115 35.20 -18.23 20.58
CA LYS A 115 36.34 -18.77 21.33
C LYS A 115 36.74 -20.11 20.69
N ALA A 116 38.02 -20.33 20.47
CA ALA A 116 38.52 -21.55 19.85
C ALA A 116 39.78 -22.08 20.55
N PRO A 117 40.03 -23.40 20.52
CA PRO A 117 41.27 -23.97 21.04
C PRO A 117 42.48 -23.49 20.20
N LEU A 118 43.56 -23.11 20.88
CA LEU A 118 44.80 -22.66 20.27
C LEU A 118 45.86 -23.79 20.37
N TYR A 119 46.46 -24.12 19.24
CA TYR A 119 47.47 -25.16 19.16
C TYR A 119 48.87 -24.60 18.82
N LEU A 120 49.88 -25.17 19.42
CA LEU A 120 51.28 -24.95 18.98
C LEU A 120 51.52 -25.64 17.65
N SER A 121 52.63 -25.29 17.00
CA SER A 121 53.07 -25.94 15.75
C SER A 121 53.34 -27.45 15.90
N SER A 122 53.52 -27.91 17.13
CA SER A 122 53.63 -29.35 17.47
C SER A 122 52.29 -30.09 17.53
N GLY A 123 51.16 -29.41 17.31
CA GLY A 123 49.81 -29.96 17.48
C GLY A 123 49.36 -30.04 18.95
N LYS A 124 50.13 -29.57 19.91
CA LYS A 124 49.77 -29.58 21.34
C LYS A 124 48.87 -28.40 21.66
N LEU A 125 47.74 -28.65 22.33
CA LEU A 125 46.84 -27.58 22.85
C LEU A 125 47.64 -26.66 23.78
N ALA A 126 47.63 -25.37 23.52
CA ALA A 126 48.36 -24.33 24.24
C ALA A 126 47.45 -23.47 25.13
N GLY A 127 46.20 -23.31 24.72
CA GLY A 127 45.24 -22.43 25.37
C GLY A 127 44.05 -22.15 24.47
N ILE A 128 43.53 -20.96 24.51
CA ILE A 128 42.40 -20.51 23.67
C ILE A 128 42.75 -19.20 22.97
N ILE A 129 42.06 -18.95 21.86
CA ILE A 129 41.97 -17.65 21.21
C ILE A 129 40.51 -17.24 21.20
N GLY A 130 40.23 -15.99 21.55
CA GLY A 130 38.87 -15.43 21.53
C GLY A 130 38.83 -14.11 20.78
N ILE A 131 37.69 -13.86 20.19
CA ILE A 131 37.33 -12.59 19.55
C ILE A 131 35.93 -12.23 20.03
N SER A 132 35.79 -11.08 20.70
CA SER A 132 34.52 -10.54 21.11
C SER A 132 34.25 -9.23 20.38
N ARG A 133 33.16 -9.16 19.69
CA ARG A 133 32.69 -7.96 18.95
C ARG A 133 31.55 -7.31 19.69
N ASP A 134 31.63 -6.01 19.90
CA ASP A 134 30.52 -5.23 20.43
C ASP A 134 29.41 -5.14 19.37
N ILE A 135 28.22 -5.61 19.71
CA ILE A 135 27.03 -5.62 18.87
C ILE A 135 25.89 -4.84 19.53
N THR A 136 26.22 -3.94 20.49
CA THR A 136 25.22 -3.18 21.26
C THR A 136 24.39 -2.28 20.36
N ALA A 137 25.04 -1.58 19.42
CA ALA A 137 24.37 -0.69 18.49
C ALA A 137 23.39 -1.47 17.57
N GLU A 138 23.83 -2.64 17.08
CA GLU A 138 23.00 -3.53 16.25
C GLU A 138 21.80 -4.06 17.03
N LYS A 139 21.99 -4.47 18.28
CA LYS A 139 20.90 -4.94 19.16
C LYS A 139 19.88 -3.86 19.45
N ILE A 140 20.32 -2.66 19.81
CA ILE A 140 19.44 -1.52 20.05
C ILE A 140 18.67 -1.15 18.77
N ALA A 141 19.33 -1.16 17.62
CA ALA A 141 18.68 -0.87 16.35
C ALA A 141 17.62 -1.95 15.99
N GLN A 142 17.94 -3.22 16.23
CA GLN A 142 17.01 -4.34 16.00
C GLN A 142 15.78 -4.28 16.90
N GLU A 143 15.94 -3.96 18.18
CA GLU A 143 14.85 -3.80 19.14
C GLU A 143 13.93 -2.63 18.75
N LYS A 144 14.51 -1.47 18.40
CA LYS A 144 13.74 -0.30 17.93
C LYS A 144 12.98 -0.59 16.63
N LEU A 145 13.58 -1.35 15.71
CA LEU A 145 12.91 -1.76 14.48
C LEU A 145 11.71 -2.66 14.79
N ALA A 146 11.91 -3.67 15.64
CA ALA A 146 10.83 -4.59 16.03
C ALA A 146 9.67 -3.85 16.73
N GLU A 147 9.97 -2.91 17.62
CA GLU A 147 8.97 -2.07 18.28
C GLU A 147 8.20 -1.19 17.28
N SER A 148 8.92 -0.57 16.33
CA SER A 148 8.32 0.24 15.28
C SER A 148 7.41 -0.58 14.36
N GLU A 149 7.84 -1.79 13.97
CA GLU A 149 7.02 -2.71 13.17
C GLU A 149 5.76 -3.15 13.91
N HIS A 150 5.86 -3.46 15.19
CA HIS A 150 4.70 -3.82 16.01
C HIS A 150 3.69 -2.67 16.07
N ARG A 151 4.18 -1.46 16.37
CA ARG A 151 3.34 -0.26 16.42
C ARG A 151 2.64 0.03 15.09
N LEU A 152 3.36 -0.10 13.97
CA LEU A 152 2.78 0.08 12.64
C LEU A 152 1.70 -0.97 12.33
N ARG A 153 1.91 -2.23 12.73
CA ARG A 153 0.91 -3.30 12.55
C ARG A 153 -0.37 -3.00 13.33
N ASP A 154 -0.23 -2.54 14.57
CA ASP A 154 -1.39 -2.20 15.40
C ASP A 154 -2.17 -1.01 14.83
N GLN A 155 -1.46 0.05 14.41
CA GLN A 155 -2.08 1.20 13.77
C GLN A 155 -2.81 0.82 12.45
N ASN A 156 -2.19 -0.02 11.63
CA ASN A 156 -2.80 -0.51 10.40
C ASN A 156 -4.04 -1.37 10.66
N ALA A 157 -4.03 -2.19 11.72
CA ALA A 157 -5.18 -3.01 12.10
C ALA A 157 -6.38 -2.14 12.53
N ILE A 158 -6.16 -1.11 13.33
CA ILE A 158 -7.19 -0.15 13.75
C ILE A 158 -7.74 0.57 12.51
N MET A 159 -6.87 1.15 11.70
CA MET A 159 -7.27 1.89 10.50
C MET A 159 -8.08 1.02 9.54
N ARG A 160 -7.68 -0.24 9.35
CA ARG A 160 -8.43 -1.19 8.52
C ARG A 160 -9.84 -1.45 9.06
N SER A 161 -9.98 -1.63 10.38
CA SER A 161 -11.29 -1.81 11.03
C SER A 161 -12.20 -0.59 10.84
N ASP A 162 -11.64 0.62 10.92
CA ASP A 162 -12.38 1.86 10.67
C ASP A 162 -12.85 1.96 9.20
N TYR A 163 -11.98 1.61 8.25
CA TYR A 163 -12.36 1.54 6.83
C TYR A 163 -13.44 0.50 6.55
N GLU A 164 -13.35 -0.71 7.13
CA GLU A 164 -14.39 -1.75 7.00
C GLU A 164 -15.75 -1.27 7.56
N SER A 165 -15.71 -0.48 8.61
CA SER A 165 -16.92 0.13 9.18
C SER A 165 -17.50 1.20 8.26
N ALA A 166 -16.68 2.05 7.67
CA ALA A 166 -17.09 3.06 6.69
C ALA A 166 -17.67 2.41 5.41
N GLU A 167 -17.04 1.32 4.90
CA GLU A 167 -17.56 0.53 3.78
C GLU A 167 -18.97 0.01 4.03
N LYS A 168 -19.21 -0.57 5.22
CA LYS A 168 -20.53 -1.04 5.61
C LYS A 168 -21.56 0.07 5.60
N VAL A 169 -21.23 1.24 6.12
CA VAL A 169 -22.13 2.40 6.11
C VAL A 169 -22.38 2.87 4.68
N GLN A 170 -21.35 3.03 3.85
CA GLN A 170 -21.50 3.48 2.48
C GLN A 170 -22.28 2.47 1.61
N SER A 171 -22.05 1.16 1.79
CA SER A 171 -22.78 0.12 1.06
C SER A 171 -24.29 0.16 1.28
N LEU A 172 -24.75 0.59 2.47
CA LEU A 172 -26.15 0.81 2.75
C LEU A 172 -26.75 2.02 1.99
N MET A 173 -25.88 2.89 1.49
CA MET A 173 -26.28 4.07 0.73
C MET A 173 -26.44 3.79 -0.76
N ILE A 174 -25.80 2.77 -1.28
CA ILE A 174 -26.00 2.33 -2.66
C ILE A 174 -27.35 1.59 -2.75
N PRO A 175 -28.15 1.83 -3.80
CA PRO A 175 -29.45 1.21 -3.92
C PRO A 175 -29.36 -0.31 -4.02
N GLY A 176 -29.73 -1.03 -2.97
CA GLY A 176 -29.77 -2.50 -2.98
C GLY A 176 -30.91 -3.06 -3.86
N ARG A 177 -31.93 -2.24 -4.15
CA ARG A 177 -33.01 -2.55 -5.07
C ARG A 177 -33.28 -1.36 -5.97
N VAL A 178 -33.27 -1.61 -7.27
CA VAL A 178 -33.69 -0.59 -8.25
C VAL A 178 -35.21 -0.42 -8.25
N PRO A 179 -35.69 0.78 -8.48
CA PRO A 179 -37.13 1.02 -8.65
C PRO A 179 -37.68 0.17 -9.79
N GLN A 180 -38.85 -0.42 -9.59
CA GLN A 180 -39.52 -1.15 -10.64
C GLN A 180 -40.50 -0.19 -11.40
N ILE A 181 -40.20 0.03 -12.66
CA ILE A 181 -41.05 0.85 -13.53
C ILE A 181 -41.46 -0.02 -14.71
N LYS A 182 -42.78 0.02 -14.99
CA LYS A 182 -43.37 -0.75 -16.09
C LYS A 182 -42.66 -0.44 -17.40
N ASN A 183 -42.16 -1.44 -18.05
CA ASN A 183 -41.48 -1.37 -19.36
C ASN A 183 -40.13 -0.61 -19.36
N VAL A 184 -39.46 -0.55 -18.22
CA VAL A 184 -38.09 -0.05 -18.12
C VAL A 184 -37.24 -1.05 -17.33
N GLY A 185 -36.30 -1.71 -17.98
CA GLY A 185 -35.28 -2.49 -17.33
C GLY A 185 -34.21 -1.55 -16.79
N ILE A 186 -33.76 -1.76 -15.56
CA ILE A 186 -32.75 -0.95 -14.91
C ILE A 186 -31.62 -1.86 -14.44
N ALA A 187 -30.39 -1.46 -14.73
CA ALA A 187 -29.18 -2.12 -14.27
C ALA A 187 -28.22 -1.09 -13.68
N HIS A 188 -27.52 -1.45 -12.65
CA HIS A 188 -26.39 -0.66 -12.17
C HIS A 188 -25.25 -1.55 -11.66
N LEU A 189 -24.06 -0.98 -11.65
CA LEU A 189 -22.88 -1.51 -11.03
C LEU A 189 -22.16 -0.37 -10.34
N TRP A 190 -21.74 -0.59 -9.12
CA TRP A 190 -20.91 0.31 -8.33
C TRP A 190 -19.74 -0.49 -7.75
N LYS A 191 -18.53 -0.05 -8.01
CA LYS A 191 -17.29 -0.67 -7.57
C LYS A 191 -16.32 0.43 -7.15
N PRO A 192 -16.12 0.65 -5.87
CA PRO A 192 -15.14 1.62 -5.40
C PRO A 192 -13.73 1.11 -5.65
N MET A 193 -12.78 2.03 -5.85
CA MET A 193 -11.35 1.77 -6.00
C MET A 193 -10.74 1.14 -4.75
N THR A 194 -11.18 1.61 -3.60
CA THR A 194 -10.78 1.09 -2.27
C THR A 194 -12.01 0.55 -1.54
N MET A 195 -11.97 0.44 -0.22
CA MET A 195 -13.14 0.02 0.58
C MET A 195 -14.29 1.01 0.49
N VAL A 196 -13.99 2.29 0.25
CA VAL A 196 -14.98 3.38 0.09
C VAL A 196 -14.63 4.23 -1.12
N GLY A 197 -15.62 4.81 -1.78
CA GLY A 197 -15.45 5.56 -3.04
C GLY A 197 -16.17 6.90 -3.04
N GLY A 198 -15.81 7.74 -4.04
CA GLY A 198 -16.42 9.03 -4.34
C GLY A 198 -17.66 8.93 -5.24
N ASP A 199 -17.85 7.79 -5.90
CA ASP A 199 -19.00 7.58 -6.78
C ASP A 199 -20.30 7.35 -6.01
N ILE A 200 -21.39 7.90 -6.52
CA ILE A 200 -22.73 7.72 -5.98
C ILE A 200 -23.77 7.45 -7.08
N ILE A 201 -24.62 6.49 -6.81
CA ILE A 201 -25.89 6.26 -7.55
C ILE A 201 -27.05 6.40 -6.57
N ASN A 202 -28.09 7.07 -6.98
CA ASN A 202 -29.31 7.18 -6.21
C ASN A 202 -30.54 7.19 -7.10
N PHE A 203 -31.65 6.65 -6.57
CA PHE A 203 -32.98 6.75 -7.13
C PHE A 203 -33.87 7.45 -6.11
N PRO A 204 -33.88 8.79 -6.07
CA PRO A 204 -34.64 9.52 -5.10
C PRO A 204 -36.15 9.19 -5.23
N ARG A 205 -36.82 9.10 -4.09
CA ARG A 205 -38.25 8.81 -4.07
C ARG A 205 -39.02 9.97 -4.71
N ASN A 206 -39.93 9.61 -5.58
CA ASN A 206 -40.80 10.51 -6.28
C ASN A 206 -42.22 10.25 -5.85
N PRO A 207 -42.99 11.24 -5.32
CA PRO A 207 -44.40 11.08 -4.93
C PRO A 207 -45.28 10.59 -6.07
N ASP A 208 -44.98 10.99 -7.32
CA ASP A 208 -45.76 10.64 -8.51
C ASP A 208 -45.36 9.30 -9.15
N ASN A 209 -44.52 8.49 -8.47
CA ASN A 209 -44.02 7.21 -8.97
C ASN A 209 -43.30 7.30 -10.33
N ARG A 210 -42.65 8.44 -10.61
CA ARG A 210 -41.78 8.62 -11.77
C ARG A 210 -40.36 8.18 -11.39
N LEU A 211 -39.63 7.61 -12.32
CA LEU A 211 -38.23 7.27 -12.11
C LEU A 211 -37.35 8.51 -12.22
N LEU A 212 -36.94 9.03 -11.09
CA LEU A 212 -35.83 9.96 -10.98
C LEU A 212 -34.55 9.18 -10.63
N PHE A 213 -33.47 9.48 -11.30
CA PHE A 213 -32.16 8.93 -10.97
C PHE A 213 -31.12 10.03 -10.88
N PHE A 214 -30.14 9.79 -10.06
CA PHE A 214 -28.96 10.65 -9.89
C PHE A 214 -27.70 9.76 -9.87
N MET A 215 -26.69 10.21 -10.57
CA MET A 215 -25.34 9.64 -10.57
C MET A 215 -24.36 10.79 -10.37
N GLY A 216 -23.39 10.62 -9.50
CA GLY A 216 -22.37 11.63 -9.23
C GLY A 216 -21.04 10.98 -8.93
N ASP A 217 -19.98 11.77 -9.13
CA ASP A 217 -18.61 11.41 -8.83
C ASP A 217 -17.94 12.59 -8.12
N VAL A 218 -17.42 12.33 -6.94
CA VAL A 218 -16.73 13.29 -6.07
C VAL A 218 -15.25 13.26 -6.36
N CYS A 219 -14.71 14.38 -6.78
CA CYS A 219 -13.27 14.54 -7.00
C CYS A 219 -12.45 14.04 -5.80
N GLY A 220 -11.53 13.08 -6.07
CA GLY A 220 -10.73 12.43 -5.07
C GLY A 220 -11.30 11.09 -4.58
N HIS A 221 -10.57 10.42 -3.71
CA HIS A 221 -10.91 9.06 -3.25
C HIS A 221 -10.82 8.92 -1.73
N GLY A 222 -11.29 7.79 -1.22
CA GLY A 222 -11.19 7.44 0.19
C GLY A 222 -12.26 8.06 1.06
N VAL A 223 -12.01 8.16 2.36
CA VAL A 223 -13.02 8.48 3.39
C VAL A 223 -13.65 9.86 3.19
N THR A 224 -12.86 10.86 2.79
CA THR A 224 -13.37 12.23 2.57
C THR A 224 -14.38 12.25 1.44
N ALA A 225 -14.08 11.64 0.30
CA ALA A 225 -15.01 11.54 -0.83
C ALA A 225 -16.26 10.75 -0.43
N ALA A 226 -16.09 9.64 0.31
CA ALA A 226 -17.21 8.86 0.84
C ALA A 226 -18.14 9.66 1.76
N PHE A 227 -17.62 10.55 2.60
CA PHE A 227 -18.47 11.43 3.41
C PHE A 227 -19.26 12.44 2.56
N TYR A 228 -18.66 12.96 1.50
CA TYR A 228 -19.41 13.82 0.58
C TYR A 228 -20.51 13.06 -0.16
N THR A 229 -20.34 11.78 -0.50
CA THR A 229 -21.42 10.97 -1.09
C THR A 229 -22.62 10.83 -0.14
N VAL A 230 -22.37 10.72 1.18
CA VAL A 230 -23.43 10.71 2.20
C VAL A 230 -24.22 12.02 2.19
N LEU A 231 -23.52 13.16 2.20
CA LEU A 231 -24.13 14.49 2.14
C LEU A 231 -24.95 14.66 0.85
N ILE A 232 -24.36 14.30 -0.29
CA ILE A 232 -25.02 14.39 -1.60
C ILE A 232 -26.28 13.52 -1.63
N LYS A 233 -26.23 12.32 -1.08
CA LYS A 233 -27.40 11.45 -0.98
C LYS A 233 -28.50 12.07 -0.15
N TYR A 234 -28.18 12.67 0.99
CA TYR A 234 -29.15 13.39 1.82
C TYR A 234 -29.80 14.56 1.06
N LEU A 235 -28.97 15.39 0.42
CA LEU A 235 -29.46 16.53 -0.39
C LEU A 235 -30.30 16.06 -1.57
N SER A 236 -29.86 14.99 -2.25
CA SER A 236 -30.59 14.43 -3.40
C SER A 236 -31.98 13.90 -3.02
N ALA A 237 -32.12 13.30 -1.84
CA ALA A 237 -33.40 12.82 -1.35
C ALA A 237 -34.37 14.00 -1.09
N HIS A 238 -33.89 15.07 -0.45
CA HIS A 238 -34.69 16.26 -0.18
C HIS A 238 -35.01 17.04 -1.46
N SER A 239 -34.08 17.17 -2.38
CA SER A 239 -34.29 17.80 -3.67
C SER A 239 -35.37 17.12 -4.51
N ALA A 240 -35.50 15.80 -4.43
CA ALA A 240 -36.48 15.04 -5.20
C ALA A 240 -37.93 15.37 -4.85
N GLU A 241 -38.17 15.77 -3.61
CA GLU A 241 -39.53 16.19 -3.17
C GLU A 241 -39.96 17.53 -3.76
N VAL A 242 -39.00 18.42 -4.04
CA VAL A 242 -39.23 19.80 -4.47
C VAL A 242 -39.10 19.98 -6.00
N TYR A 243 -38.14 19.29 -6.63
CA TYR A 243 -37.73 19.54 -8.02
C TYR A 243 -37.95 18.35 -8.96
N ASN A 244 -39.00 17.63 -8.74
CA ASN A 244 -39.27 16.32 -9.31
C ASN A 244 -39.31 16.23 -10.85
N ASP A 245 -39.71 17.30 -11.51
CA ASP A 245 -39.94 17.34 -12.97
C ASP A 245 -38.80 18.01 -13.77
N ASN A 246 -37.79 18.56 -13.11
CA ASN A 246 -36.71 19.27 -13.77
C ASN A 246 -35.34 18.83 -13.23
N PRO A 247 -34.62 17.97 -13.96
CA PRO A 247 -33.30 17.48 -13.51
C PRO A 247 -32.29 18.61 -13.33
N ARG A 248 -32.39 19.73 -14.01
CA ARG A 248 -31.51 20.88 -13.82
C ARG A 248 -31.71 21.53 -12.45
N ASP A 249 -32.94 21.78 -12.07
CA ASP A 249 -33.23 22.43 -10.79
C ASP A 249 -32.89 21.51 -9.63
N PHE A 250 -33.09 20.20 -9.81
CA PHE A 250 -32.60 19.17 -8.89
C PHE A 250 -31.09 19.28 -8.67
N LEU A 251 -30.28 19.30 -9.74
CA LEU A 251 -28.83 19.40 -9.64
C LEU A 251 -28.39 20.73 -9.04
N ASN A 252 -29.06 21.85 -9.38
CA ASN A 252 -28.72 23.16 -8.83
C ASN A 252 -28.99 23.21 -7.32
N PHE A 253 -30.07 22.64 -6.84
CA PHE A 253 -30.37 22.53 -5.40
C PHE A 253 -29.27 21.70 -4.68
N VAL A 254 -28.87 20.56 -5.24
CA VAL A 254 -27.78 19.76 -4.71
C VAL A 254 -26.50 20.59 -4.70
N ASN A 255 -26.20 21.31 -5.79
CA ASN A 255 -25.03 22.18 -5.90
C ASN A 255 -24.99 23.27 -4.82
N GLU A 256 -26.08 23.98 -4.59
CA GLU A 256 -26.20 24.99 -3.52
C GLU A 256 -25.88 24.38 -2.16
N GLY A 257 -26.44 23.19 -1.88
CA GLY A 257 -26.22 22.50 -0.62
C GLY A 257 -24.81 22.03 -0.39
N ILE A 258 -24.06 21.65 -1.44
CA ILE A 258 -22.68 21.21 -1.32
C ILE A 258 -21.67 22.37 -1.37
N THR A 259 -21.92 23.42 -2.13
CA THR A 259 -21.00 24.57 -2.28
C THR A 259 -20.68 25.24 -0.95
N GLU A 260 -21.60 25.27 -0.02
CA GLU A 260 -21.39 25.82 1.32
C GLU A 260 -20.62 24.87 2.26
N ARG A 261 -20.47 23.60 1.91
CA ARG A 261 -20.01 22.53 2.80
C ARG A 261 -18.77 21.79 2.31
N ILE A 262 -18.48 21.86 1.02
CA ILE A 262 -17.26 21.28 0.43
C ILE A 262 -16.15 22.34 0.48
N ASN A 263 -15.11 22.07 1.29
CA ASN A 263 -13.99 23.00 1.44
C ASN A 263 -12.93 22.85 0.33
N SER A 264 -12.93 21.73 -0.38
CA SER A 264 -11.97 21.45 -1.46
C SER A 264 -12.55 20.40 -2.42
N GLY A 265 -12.25 20.55 -3.71
CA GLY A 265 -12.71 19.64 -4.76
C GLY A 265 -14.01 20.08 -5.41
N PHE A 266 -14.55 19.21 -6.24
CA PHE A 266 -15.80 19.41 -6.96
C PHE A 266 -16.51 18.06 -7.13
N VAL A 267 -17.75 18.12 -7.62
CA VAL A 267 -18.57 16.92 -7.88
C VAL A 267 -19.08 16.99 -9.31
N THR A 268 -18.90 15.92 -10.08
CA THR A 268 -19.64 15.75 -11.32
C THR A 268 -20.99 15.11 -11.02
N GLY A 269 -22.00 15.42 -11.83
CA GLY A 269 -23.32 14.87 -11.59
C GLY A 269 -24.17 14.78 -12.85
N LEU A 270 -25.01 13.75 -12.88
CA LEU A 270 -26.04 13.52 -13.87
C LEU A 270 -27.35 13.26 -13.16
N ALA A 271 -28.39 13.93 -13.55
CA ALA A 271 -29.79 13.66 -13.12
C ALA A 271 -30.68 13.46 -14.32
N GLY A 272 -31.71 12.62 -14.17
CA GLY A 272 -32.65 12.40 -15.21
C GLY A 272 -33.92 11.69 -14.75
N HIS A 273 -34.98 11.83 -15.52
CA HIS A 273 -36.21 11.08 -15.32
C HIS A 273 -36.87 10.67 -16.64
N PHE A 274 -37.66 9.62 -16.57
CA PHE A 274 -38.49 9.19 -17.68
C PHE A 274 -39.85 9.91 -17.68
N GLY A 275 -40.13 10.57 -18.78
CA GLY A 275 -41.44 11.14 -19.02
C GLY A 275 -42.54 10.07 -19.20
N THR A 276 -43.79 10.52 -19.40
CA THR A 276 -44.93 9.63 -19.64
C THR A 276 -44.76 8.79 -20.90
N ARG A 277 -45.20 7.52 -20.85
CA ARG A 277 -45.19 6.62 -21.99
C ARG A 277 -46.17 7.09 -23.06
N GLN A 278 -45.74 7.16 -24.30
CA GLN A 278 -46.56 7.48 -25.46
C GLN A 278 -47.38 6.25 -25.91
N LYS A 279 -48.41 6.46 -26.75
CA LYS A 279 -49.27 5.37 -27.25
C LYS A 279 -48.52 4.32 -28.04
N ASN A 280 -47.43 4.69 -28.76
CA ASN A 280 -46.55 3.79 -29.50
C ASN A 280 -45.51 3.09 -28.61
N GLY A 281 -45.50 3.32 -27.32
CA GLY A 281 -44.56 2.74 -26.37
C GLY A 281 -43.30 3.57 -26.14
N ASP A 282 -43.01 4.57 -26.94
CA ASP A 282 -41.86 5.46 -26.79
C ASP A 282 -41.92 6.25 -25.47
N ARG A 283 -40.75 6.65 -24.99
CA ARG A 283 -40.62 7.55 -23.83
C ARG A 283 -39.58 8.65 -24.10
N LYS A 284 -39.80 9.79 -23.45
CA LYS A 284 -38.75 10.81 -23.37
C LYS A 284 -37.90 10.56 -22.13
N LEU A 285 -36.62 10.54 -22.28
CA LEU A 285 -35.67 10.61 -21.19
C LEU A 285 -35.17 12.06 -21.08
N ILE A 286 -35.44 12.72 -19.97
CA ILE A 286 -35.06 14.13 -19.73
C ILE A 286 -33.85 14.12 -18.85
N LEU A 287 -32.77 14.74 -19.32
CA LEU A 287 -31.44 14.71 -18.69
C LEU A 287 -30.90 16.11 -18.46
N SER A 288 -30.18 16.29 -17.37
CA SER A 288 -29.31 17.42 -17.10
C SER A 288 -28.01 16.91 -16.44
N HIS A 289 -26.89 17.56 -16.70
CA HIS A 289 -25.63 17.21 -16.07
C HIS A 289 -24.90 18.42 -15.50
N ALA A 290 -24.04 18.15 -14.53
CA ALA A 290 -23.07 19.07 -13.95
C ALA A 290 -21.67 18.45 -14.11
N GLY A 291 -21.04 18.68 -15.27
CA GLY A 291 -19.72 18.14 -15.58
C GLY A 291 -19.65 16.67 -16.03
N HIS A 292 -20.68 15.88 -15.81
CA HIS A 292 -20.71 14.44 -16.16
C HIS A 292 -21.05 14.24 -17.65
N ARG A 293 -20.12 13.65 -18.43
CA ARG A 293 -20.22 13.61 -19.91
C ARG A 293 -20.27 12.22 -20.51
N GLN A 294 -20.08 11.16 -19.76
CA GLN A 294 -20.01 9.78 -20.26
C GLN A 294 -21.40 9.18 -20.45
N LEU A 295 -22.08 9.58 -21.53
CA LEU A 295 -23.48 9.24 -21.82
C LEU A 295 -23.60 8.60 -23.21
N LEU A 296 -24.19 7.41 -23.29
CA LEU A 296 -24.38 6.66 -24.52
C LEU A 296 -25.82 6.18 -24.69
N VAL A 297 -26.30 6.12 -25.94
CA VAL A 297 -27.56 5.45 -26.29
C VAL A 297 -27.28 4.37 -27.34
N TYR A 298 -27.73 3.17 -27.08
CA TYR A 298 -27.84 2.13 -28.10
C TYR A 298 -29.20 2.25 -28.77
N ARG A 299 -29.25 2.45 -30.09
CA ARG A 299 -30.42 2.47 -30.93
C ARG A 299 -30.68 1.10 -31.53
N LYS A 300 -31.77 0.47 -31.13
CA LYS A 300 -32.08 -0.89 -31.57
C LYS A 300 -32.33 -0.98 -33.06
N GLN A 301 -33.09 -0.05 -33.64
CA GLN A 301 -33.45 -0.05 -35.06
C GLN A 301 -32.20 0.09 -35.96
N GLU A 302 -31.26 0.91 -35.55
CA GLU A 302 -30.04 1.23 -36.27
C GLU A 302 -28.89 0.28 -35.94
N ASN A 303 -29.06 -0.53 -34.91
CA ASN A 303 -28.00 -1.36 -34.32
C ASN A 303 -26.70 -0.58 -34.09
N ALA A 304 -26.81 0.64 -33.57
CA ALA A 304 -25.72 1.56 -33.37
C ALA A 304 -25.70 2.11 -31.93
N VAL A 305 -24.50 2.44 -31.46
CA VAL A 305 -24.29 3.17 -30.20
C VAL A 305 -23.84 4.58 -30.54
N GLU A 306 -24.48 5.57 -29.97
CA GLU A 306 -24.19 7.00 -30.16
C GLU A 306 -23.83 7.68 -28.84
N LEU A 307 -22.94 8.66 -28.90
CA LEU A 307 -22.64 9.54 -27.79
C LEU A 307 -23.76 10.58 -27.65
N ILE A 308 -24.21 10.81 -26.42
CA ILE A 308 -25.21 11.85 -26.14
C ILE A 308 -24.50 13.12 -25.69
N GLU A 309 -24.64 14.15 -26.52
CA GLU A 309 -24.20 15.48 -26.16
C GLU A 309 -25.34 16.24 -25.47
N LEU A 310 -25.09 16.70 -24.26
CA LEU A 310 -25.96 17.62 -23.52
C LEU A 310 -25.42 19.05 -23.62
N PRO A 311 -26.28 20.07 -23.45
CA PRO A 311 -25.83 21.46 -23.33
C PRO A 311 -24.78 21.62 -22.23
N ASN A 312 -23.92 22.64 -22.33
CA ASN A 312 -22.87 22.87 -21.34
C ASN A 312 -23.43 23.02 -19.92
N GLY A 313 -22.81 22.32 -19.00
CA GLY A 313 -22.97 22.37 -17.55
C GLY A 313 -21.60 22.34 -16.87
N THR A 314 -21.47 23.06 -15.77
CA THR A 314 -20.26 23.09 -14.96
C THR A 314 -20.38 22.09 -13.81
N VAL A 315 -19.25 21.70 -13.23
CA VAL A 315 -19.21 20.83 -12.04
C VAL A 315 -19.93 21.49 -10.85
N MET A 316 -20.31 20.72 -9.87
CA MET A 316 -20.93 21.19 -8.62
C MET A 316 -19.87 21.40 -7.53
N GLY A 317 -20.21 22.21 -6.51
CA GLY A 317 -19.34 22.46 -5.35
C GLY A 317 -18.44 23.69 -5.48
N LEU A 318 -18.50 24.41 -6.61
CA LEU A 318 -17.76 25.64 -6.83
C LEU A 318 -18.71 26.84 -6.94
N PRO A 319 -18.35 28.03 -6.42
CA PRO A 319 -19.18 29.23 -6.53
C PRO A 319 -19.50 29.61 -7.99
N GLY A 320 -20.71 29.98 -8.27
CA GLY A 320 -21.17 30.42 -9.59
C GLY A 320 -21.35 29.32 -10.63
N THR A 321 -21.21 28.06 -10.25
CA THR A 321 -21.46 26.91 -11.13
C THR A 321 -22.95 26.61 -11.26
N THR A 322 -23.36 26.04 -12.40
CA THR A 322 -24.74 25.65 -12.67
C THR A 322 -24.79 24.40 -13.55
N ALA A 323 -25.84 23.60 -13.34
CA ALA A 323 -26.13 22.45 -14.18
C ALA A 323 -26.55 22.87 -15.59
N SER A 324 -26.37 21.95 -16.55
CA SER A 324 -26.78 22.14 -17.95
C SER A 324 -28.29 22.39 -18.06
N ARG A 325 -28.69 23.03 -19.13
CA ARG A 325 -30.13 23.05 -19.51
C ARG A 325 -30.62 21.62 -19.77
N ALA A 326 -31.81 21.27 -19.30
CA ALA A 326 -32.35 19.95 -19.52
C ALA A 326 -32.60 19.70 -21.01
N LYS A 327 -32.24 18.49 -21.45
CA LYS A 327 -32.45 17.99 -22.81
C LYS A 327 -33.33 16.73 -22.79
N ALA A 328 -34.33 16.68 -23.63
CA ALA A 328 -35.13 15.48 -23.81
C ALA A 328 -34.60 14.62 -24.97
N ILE A 329 -34.38 13.36 -24.68
CA ILE A 329 -33.94 12.32 -25.63
C ILE A 329 -35.14 11.38 -25.85
N LYS A 330 -35.53 11.18 -27.09
CA LYS A 330 -36.54 10.18 -27.42
C LYS A 330 -35.92 8.79 -27.39
N LEU A 331 -36.52 7.88 -26.63
CA LEU A 331 -36.17 6.45 -26.62
C LEU A 331 -37.36 5.66 -27.19
N GLN A 332 -37.03 4.68 -28.06
CA GLN A 332 -37.97 3.73 -28.63
C GLN A 332 -37.86 2.39 -27.92
N ILE A 333 -38.83 1.51 -28.11
CA ILE A 333 -38.81 0.17 -27.54
C ILE A 333 -37.55 -0.59 -28.00
N GLY A 334 -36.77 -1.04 -27.03
CA GLY A 334 -35.49 -1.75 -27.24
C GLY A 334 -34.24 -0.87 -27.31
N ASP A 335 -34.42 0.47 -27.28
CA ASP A 335 -33.30 1.38 -27.05
C ASP A 335 -32.80 1.25 -25.61
N ARG A 336 -31.47 1.49 -25.43
CA ARG A 336 -30.84 1.48 -24.14
C ARG A 336 -30.04 2.75 -23.91
N PHE A 337 -30.17 3.29 -22.72
CA PHE A 337 -29.35 4.41 -22.27
C PHE A 337 -28.33 3.92 -21.25
N TYR A 338 -27.10 4.44 -21.33
CA TYR A 338 -26.02 4.15 -20.41
C TYR A 338 -25.35 5.44 -19.95
N ALA A 339 -25.06 5.50 -18.66
CA ALA A 339 -24.20 6.50 -18.04
C ALA A 339 -23.13 5.78 -17.22
N PHE A 340 -21.92 6.33 -17.16
CA PHE A 340 -20.83 5.73 -16.42
C PHE A 340 -19.81 6.79 -16.01
N THR A 341 -19.02 6.49 -14.97
CA THR A 341 -17.94 7.36 -14.50
C THR A 341 -16.68 7.19 -15.35
N ASP A 342 -15.77 8.14 -15.27
CA ASP A 342 -14.52 8.19 -16.05
C ASP A 342 -13.55 7.06 -15.71
N GLY A 343 -13.62 6.48 -14.52
CA GLY A 343 -12.87 5.29 -14.13
C GLY A 343 -13.00 4.09 -15.08
N ILE A 344 -13.98 4.10 -16.03
CA ILE A 344 -14.06 3.12 -17.10
C ILE A 344 -13.17 3.49 -18.28
N VAL A 345 -13.31 4.72 -18.78
CA VAL A 345 -12.64 5.15 -20.02
C VAL A 345 -11.18 5.48 -19.78
N GLU A 346 -10.84 5.95 -18.60
CA GLU A 346 -9.47 6.28 -18.18
C GLU A 346 -8.68 5.08 -17.62
N ALA A 347 -9.37 3.95 -17.38
CA ALA A 347 -8.70 2.72 -16.96
C ALA A 347 -7.56 2.36 -17.91
N SER A 348 -6.34 2.29 -17.40
CA SER A 348 -5.12 2.14 -18.18
C SER A 348 -4.50 0.75 -18.03
N ASN A 349 -3.99 0.19 -19.13
CA ASN A 349 -3.23 -1.04 -19.11
C ASN A 349 -1.75 -0.79 -18.73
N PRO A 350 -0.92 -1.85 -18.51
CA PRO A 350 0.50 -1.68 -18.16
C PRO A 350 1.35 -0.93 -19.21
N LYS A 351 0.82 -0.70 -20.41
CA LYS A 351 1.47 0.10 -21.45
C LYS A 351 1.06 1.57 -21.43
N GLY A 352 0.17 1.98 -20.50
CA GLY A 352 -0.36 3.33 -20.45
C GLY A 352 -1.45 3.64 -21.47
N GLU A 353 -2.04 2.62 -22.13
CA GLU A 353 -3.16 2.82 -23.05
C GLU A 353 -4.46 2.83 -22.24
N GLU A 354 -5.30 3.83 -22.46
CA GLU A 354 -6.65 3.93 -21.86
C GLU A 354 -7.63 2.95 -22.52
N PHE A 355 -8.61 2.48 -21.75
CA PHE A 355 -9.70 1.66 -22.28
C PHE A 355 -10.50 2.41 -23.35
N GLY A 356 -10.85 3.63 -23.09
CA GLY A 356 -11.40 4.58 -24.04
C GLY A 356 -12.85 4.31 -24.44
N THR A 357 -13.56 5.38 -24.86
CA THR A 357 -14.98 5.35 -25.21
C THR A 357 -15.31 4.36 -26.34
N LYS A 358 -14.41 4.18 -27.29
CA LYS A 358 -14.64 3.25 -28.43
C LYS A 358 -14.87 1.81 -27.95
N ARG A 359 -14.03 1.31 -27.03
CA ARG A 359 -14.18 -0.06 -26.48
C ARG A 359 -15.46 -0.22 -25.67
N VAL A 360 -15.91 0.86 -25.02
CA VAL A 360 -17.22 0.89 -24.32
C VAL A 360 -18.36 0.75 -25.32
N MET A 361 -18.37 1.58 -26.37
CA MET A 361 -19.40 1.54 -27.43
C MET A 361 -19.47 0.18 -28.11
N ASP A 362 -18.32 -0.38 -28.51
CA ASP A 362 -18.23 -1.72 -29.11
C ASP A 362 -18.77 -2.80 -28.17
N THR A 363 -18.53 -2.67 -26.87
CA THR A 363 -19.05 -3.62 -25.87
C THR A 363 -20.55 -3.56 -25.76
N PHE A 364 -21.14 -2.38 -25.68
CA PHE A 364 -22.59 -2.21 -25.61
C PHE A 364 -23.29 -2.67 -26.88
N LYS A 365 -22.70 -2.40 -28.05
CA LYS A 365 -23.20 -2.88 -29.32
C LYS A 365 -23.20 -4.41 -29.41
N ASN A 366 -22.07 -5.03 -29.12
CA ASN A 366 -21.88 -6.48 -29.25
C ASN A 366 -22.72 -7.29 -28.25
N LEU A 367 -23.12 -6.69 -27.13
CA LEU A 367 -23.93 -7.33 -26.10
C LEU A 367 -25.38 -6.84 -26.07
N SER A 368 -25.83 -6.15 -27.11
CA SER A 368 -27.18 -5.58 -27.20
C SER A 368 -28.31 -6.63 -27.12
N SER A 369 -28.05 -7.89 -27.46
CA SER A 369 -28.99 -9.00 -27.32
C SER A 369 -29.08 -9.60 -25.90
N LYS A 370 -28.15 -9.25 -25.01
CA LYS A 370 -28.14 -9.73 -23.62
C LYS A 370 -28.97 -8.81 -22.73
N PRO A 371 -29.49 -9.28 -21.60
CA PRO A 371 -30.13 -8.40 -20.60
C PRO A 371 -29.21 -7.24 -20.22
N VAL A 372 -29.77 -6.05 -19.98
CA VAL A 372 -28.99 -4.84 -19.66
C VAL A 372 -28.06 -5.04 -18.46
N GLN A 373 -28.48 -5.79 -17.43
CA GLN A 373 -27.63 -6.14 -16.29
C GLN A 373 -26.37 -6.92 -16.70
N LYS A 374 -26.53 -7.92 -17.57
CA LYS A 374 -25.41 -8.72 -18.09
C LYS A 374 -24.45 -7.90 -18.94
N THR A 375 -24.97 -6.88 -19.63
CA THR A 375 -24.16 -5.97 -20.44
C THR A 375 -23.28 -5.08 -19.54
N VAL A 376 -23.84 -4.56 -18.45
CA VAL A 376 -23.11 -3.76 -17.43
C VAL A 376 -22.02 -4.59 -16.76
N GLU A 377 -22.35 -5.80 -16.28
CA GLU A 377 -21.40 -6.72 -15.67
C GLU A 377 -20.24 -7.10 -16.63
N ALA A 378 -20.56 -7.33 -17.91
CA ALA A 378 -19.57 -7.70 -18.91
C ALA A 378 -18.63 -6.54 -19.28
N LEU A 379 -19.12 -5.30 -19.25
CA LEU A 379 -18.28 -4.13 -19.45
C LEU A 379 -17.21 -4.06 -18.33
N TYR A 380 -17.64 -4.15 -17.08
CA TYR A 380 -16.71 -4.16 -15.94
C TYR A 380 -15.67 -5.29 -16.05
N ALA A 381 -16.10 -6.51 -16.37
CA ALA A 381 -15.19 -7.63 -16.54
C ALA A 381 -14.16 -7.41 -17.67
N LYS A 382 -14.56 -6.69 -18.74
CA LYS A 382 -13.63 -6.32 -19.83
C LYS A 382 -12.62 -5.26 -19.39
N VAL A 383 -13.04 -4.26 -18.62
CA VAL A 383 -12.13 -3.25 -18.04
C VAL A 383 -11.13 -3.94 -17.12
N ALA A 384 -11.56 -4.75 -16.17
CA ALA A 384 -10.70 -5.49 -15.26
C ALA A 384 -9.69 -6.39 -15.99
N LYS A 385 -10.12 -7.03 -17.09
CA LYS A 385 -9.21 -7.83 -17.95
C LYS A 385 -8.21 -6.96 -18.71
N PHE A 386 -8.59 -5.76 -19.09
CA PHE A 386 -7.75 -4.84 -19.88
C PHE A 386 -6.64 -4.22 -19.02
N THR A 387 -6.96 -3.82 -17.79
CA THR A 387 -6.01 -3.18 -16.88
C THR A 387 -4.88 -4.12 -16.46
N GLN A 388 -5.14 -5.44 -16.37
CA GLN A 388 -4.14 -6.46 -15.96
C GLN A 388 -3.43 -6.15 -14.63
N VAL A 389 -3.94 -5.21 -13.84
CA VAL A 389 -3.45 -4.89 -12.51
C VAL A 389 -4.44 -5.40 -11.47
N PRO A 390 -3.96 -5.87 -10.28
CA PRO A 390 -4.85 -6.39 -9.26
C PRO A 390 -5.74 -5.30 -8.67
N ASP A 391 -5.25 -4.05 -8.62
CA ASP A 391 -5.94 -2.94 -8.00
C ASP A 391 -6.62 -2.06 -9.05
N GLN A 392 -7.87 -1.70 -8.78
CA GLN A 392 -8.64 -0.77 -9.58
C GLN A 392 -8.04 0.64 -9.45
N GLN A 393 -7.99 1.39 -10.56
CA GLN A 393 -7.28 2.69 -10.61
C GLN A 393 -8.17 3.86 -10.21
N ASP A 394 -9.49 3.70 -10.29
CA ASP A 394 -10.48 4.69 -9.91
C ASP A 394 -11.82 4.01 -9.59
N ASP A 395 -12.78 4.74 -9.01
CA ASP A 395 -14.13 4.26 -8.78
C ASP A 395 -14.82 3.97 -10.13
N ILE A 396 -15.58 2.89 -10.19
CA ILE A 396 -16.32 2.50 -11.39
C ILE A 396 -17.79 2.39 -11.07
N THR A 397 -18.58 3.24 -11.72
CA THR A 397 -20.02 3.22 -11.65
C THR A 397 -20.63 3.18 -13.04
N ILE A 398 -21.60 2.29 -13.24
CA ILE A 398 -22.34 2.13 -14.50
C ILE A 398 -23.82 2.10 -14.19
N LEU A 399 -24.59 2.87 -14.93
CA LEU A 399 -26.04 2.87 -14.90
C LEU A 399 -26.57 2.57 -16.32
N GLY A 400 -27.46 1.61 -16.43
CA GLY A 400 -28.07 1.22 -17.69
C GLY A 400 -29.59 1.13 -17.61
N PHE A 401 -30.27 1.60 -18.65
CA PHE A 401 -31.72 1.49 -18.79
C PHE A 401 -32.07 0.85 -20.14
N GLU A 402 -33.10 0.01 -20.17
CA GLU A 402 -33.64 -0.57 -21.38
C GLU A 402 -35.15 -0.29 -21.45
N LEU A 403 -35.63 0.29 -22.54
CA LEU A 403 -37.04 0.50 -22.79
C LEU A 403 -37.66 -0.75 -23.44
N SER A 404 -38.69 -1.33 -22.81
CA SER A 404 -39.31 -2.58 -23.26
C SER A 404 -40.85 -2.42 -23.50
#